data_c1ead4c3b7b62ec615cbc342b5fc208a
#
_entry.id   c1ead4c3b7b62ec615cbc342b5fc208a
#
_cell.length_a   1.000
_cell.length_b   1.000
_cell.length_c   1.000
_cell.angle_alpha   90.00
_cell.angle_beta   90.00
_cell.angle_gamma   90.00
#
_symmetry.space_group_name_H-M   'P 1'
#
loop_
_entity.id
_entity.type
_entity.pdbx_description
1 polymer ?
#
loop_
_entity_poly.entity_id
_entity_poly.type
_entity_poly.pdbx_seq_one_letter_code
_entity_poly.pdbx_strand_id
1 'polypeptide(L)'
;MATWRAFILAGTGSGCGKTTVTLGLLSLLQQRGMRVQPCKVGPDYLDTAWHTAISGIASRNLDSFMLPAPILNALFTEQLQQADIAVIEGVMGLYDGYGTDPNYCSSAAMAKQLGCPVILLVDGKAVSTSIAATVMGFQHFDPALDIAGVIVNRVNSDAHFQLLKSAIERYCRVPVLGYVPRVEGVALPERHLGLVTARESVVNQQAWRDFASLLGRTLDIDRLLALSELAAMPIGEWGEQLAADAGEGLTLALADDEAFNFYYLDNLALLARCGVKMVRFSPLRDRQLPACQMIWLGGGYPELHAAGLSANHEMLTQLRAAHRRGVAIYAECGGLMYLGTTLEVTSGERYTMADIIPGHSRMGTRLTRFGYCEAQAQQQTLLAAPGEWLRGHEFHYSDFSPATPAVLACRKQRDGKTLQQWQGGWQSGSAFASYLHVHFAQRPTMLNHWLQAARRAL
;
A
#
# COMPACT_ATOMS: atom_id res chain seq x y z
N MET A 1 11.73 31.12 -5.30
CA MET A 1 10.98 30.00 -5.88
C MET A 1 10.72 29.00 -4.76
N ALA A 2 9.57 28.33 -4.73
CA ALA A 2 9.34 27.27 -3.74
C ALA A 2 10.32 26.12 -3.99
N THR A 3 11.05 25.69 -2.96
CA THR A 3 11.95 24.54 -3.04
C THR A 3 11.16 23.29 -2.70
N TRP A 4 11.02 22.38 -3.68
CA TRP A 4 10.38 21.10 -3.49
C TRP A 4 11.38 20.08 -2.99
N ARG A 5 11.02 19.29 -1.99
CA ARG A 5 11.89 18.27 -1.42
C ARG A 5 11.21 16.91 -1.39
N ALA A 6 11.92 15.91 -1.89
CA ALA A 6 11.53 14.52 -1.76
C ALA A 6 12.78 13.63 -1.87
N PHE A 7 12.74 12.46 -1.27
CA PHE A 7 13.75 11.42 -1.47
C PHE A 7 13.13 10.04 -1.33
N ILE A 8 13.78 9.06 -1.96
CA ILE A 8 13.45 7.65 -1.76
C ILE A 8 14.45 7.03 -0.81
N LEU A 9 13.99 6.52 0.33
CA LEU A 9 14.79 5.67 1.21
C LEU A 9 14.72 4.23 0.69
N ALA A 10 15.74 3.80 -0.01
CA ALA A 10 15.82 2.45 -0.57
C ALA A 10 16.88 1.61 0.13
N GLY A 11 16.71 0.31 0.14
CA GLY A 11 17.67 -0.60 0.77
C GLY A 11 18.38 -1.50 -0.23
N THR A 12 19.42 -2.17 0.22
CA THR A 12 20.14 -3.19 -0.56
C THR A 12 19.36 -4.51 -0.67
N GLY A 13 18.25 -4.65 0.06
CA GLY A 13 17.38 -5.82 0.03
C GLY A 13 16.23 -5.70 1.02
N SER A 14 15.40 -6.74 1.08
CA SER A 14 14.39 -6.87 2.13
C SER A 14 15.05 -7.08 3.50
N GLY A 15 14.38 -6.62 4.57
CA GLY A 15 14.87 -6.80 5.94
C GLY A 15 16.06 -5.92 6.35
N CYS A 16 16.54 -4.98 5.52
CA CYS A 16 17.62 -4.05 5.88
C CYS A 16 17.19 -2.94 6.84
N GLY A 17 15.90 -2.85 7.20
CA GLY A 17 15.35 -1.90 8.18
C GLY A 17 14.74 -0.64 7.59
N LYS A 18 14.36 -0.63 6.31
CA LYS A 18 13.74 0.54 5.65
C LYS A 18 12.56 1.09 6.43
N THR A 19 11.59 0.26 6.77
CA THR A 19 10.36 0.70 7.45
C THR A 19 10.67 1.36 8.80
N THR A 20 11.52 0.74 9.63
CA THR A 20 11.92 1.32 10.93
C THR A 20 12.60 2.68 10.76
N VAL A 21 13.53 2.79 9.80
CA VAL A 21 14.25 4.06 9.55
C VAL A 21 13.30 5.11 8.96
N THR A 22 12.40 4.72 8.05
CA THR A 22 11.37 5.62 7.51
C THR A 22 10.50 6.19 8.63
N LEU A 23 9.96 5.36 9.51
CA LEU A 23 9.13 5.79 10.64
C LEU A 23 9.88 6.75 11.58
N GLY A 24 11.15 6.44 11.86
CA GLY A 24 12.02 7.33 12.63
C GLY A 24 12.24 8.69 11.97
N LEU A 25 12.49 8.71 10.65
CA LEU A 25 12.64 9.95 9.87
C LEU A 25 11.35 10.76 9.80
N LEU A 26 10.19 10.10 9.60
CA LEU A 26 8.88 10.76 9.63
C LEU A 26 8.67 11.48 10.98
N SER A 27 8.88 10.76 12.09
CA SER A 27 8.76 11.34 13.43
C SER A 27 9.77 12.48 13.66
N LEU A 28 11.03 12.34 13.22
CA LEU A 28 12.07 13.35 13.39
C LEU A 28 11.78 14.64 12.60
N LEU A 29 11.40 14.53 11.33
CA LEU A 29 11.10 15.69 10.50
C LEU A 29 9.87 16.45 11.02
N GLN A 30 8.89 15.73 11.56
CA GLN A 30 7.75 16.37 12.24
C GLN A 30 8.17 17.09 13.54
N GLN A 31 9.08 16.51 14.35
CA GLN A 31 9.63 17.19 15.51
C GLN A 31 10.39 18.48 15.14
N ARG A 32 10.91 18.56 13.91
CA ARG A 32 11.48 19.80 13.35
C ARG A 32 10.43 20.77 12.79
N GLY A 33 9.14 20.49 12.97
CA GLY A 33 8.03 21.35 12.54
C GLY A 33 7.70 21.24 11.04
N MET A 34 8.19 20.24 10.33
CA MET A 34 7.94 20.06 8.90
C MET A 34 6.62 19.29 8.66
N ARG A 35 5.89 19.67 7.63
CA ARG A 35 4.79 18.89 7.08
C ARG A 35 5.37 17.81 6.18
N VAL A 36 5.32 16.58 6.61
CA VAL A 36 5.97 15.45 5.93
C VAL A 36 4.93 14.58 5.25
N GLN A 37 5.01 14.43 3.92
CA GLN A 37 4.16 13.49 3.19
C GLN A 37 4.85 12.12 3.13
N PRO A 38 4.32 11.10 3.83
CA PRO A 38 4.82 9.74 3.69
C PRO A 38 4.27 9.08 2.43
N CYS A 39 5.13 8.35 1.72
CA CYS A 39 4.75 7.53 0.57
C CYS A 39 5.44 6.17 0.63
N LYS A 40 4.84 5.19 -0.04
CA LYS A 40 5.39 3.83 -0.22
C LYS A 40 5.42 3.47 -1.69
N VAL A 41 6.55 2.97 -2.19
CA VAL A 41 6.62 2.37 -3.52
C VAL A 41 5.92 1.00 -3.49
N GLY A 42 4.99 0.80 -4.43
CA GLY A 42 4.25 -0.46 -4.55
C GLY A 42 2.95 -0.53 -3.72
N PRO A 43 2.31 -1.72 -3.69
CA PRO A 43 0.93 -1.88 -3.25
C PRO A 43 0.74 -2.18 -1.76
N ASP A 44 1.76 -2.02 -0.93
CA ASP A 44 1.75 -2.42 0.48
C ASP A 44 0.78 -1.58 1.32
N TYR A 45 -0.10 -2.24 2.08
CA TYR A 45 -1.05 -1.62 3.00
C TYR A 45 -0.51 -1.47 4.42
N LEU A 46 0.40 -2.36 4.84
CA LEU A 46 0.87 -2.43 6.21
C LEU A 46 1.87 -1.31 6.50
N ASP A 47 2.86 -1.13 5.62
CA ASP A 47 3.83 -0.04 5.76
C ASP A 47 3.13 1.32 5.73
N THR A 48 2.17 1.55 4.81
CA THR A 48 1.42 2.81 4.74
C THR A 48 0.54 3.05 5.97
N ALA A 49 -0.01 1.99 6.58
CA ALA A 49 -0.75 2.12 7.83
C ALA A 49 0.17 2.55 8.98
N TRP A 50 1.39 2.00 9.09
CA TRP A 50 2.38 2.42 10.06
C TRP A 50 2.88 3.85 9.82
N HIS A 51 3.16 4.22 8.56
CA HIS A 51 3.48 5.59 8.20
C HIS A 51 2.42 6.57 8.68
N THR A 52 1.15 6.24 8.42
CA THR A 52 0.00 7.07 8.83
C THR A 52 -0.13 7.14 10.34
N ALA A 53 0.06 6.03 11.06
CA ALA A 53 -0.06 5.98 12.52
C ALA A 53 1.03 6.81 13.23
N ILE A 54 2.25 6.84 12.67
CA ILE A 54 3.37 7.60 13.25
C ILE A 54 3.30 9.07 12.85
N SER A 55 3.02 9.37 11.59
CA SER A 55 3.04 10.76 11.09
C SER A 55 1.72 11.51 11.29
N GLY A 56 0.61 10.81 11.51
CA GLY A 56 -0.72 11.41 11.47
C GLY A 56 -1.15 11.89 10.09
N ILE A 57 -0.33 11.71 9.06
CA ILE A 57 -0.59 12.09 7.67
C ILE A 57 -0.84 10.82 6.86
N ALA A 58 -1.91 10.84 6.07
CA ALA A 58 -2.28 9.74 5.19
C ALA A 58 -1.13 9.36 4.24
N SER A 59 -0.54 8.18 4.42
CA SER A 59 0.50 7.67 3.54
C SER A 59 -0.08 7.21 2.21
N ARG A 60 0.66 7.38 1.12
CA ARG A 60 0.20 7.11 -0.24
C ARG A 60 1.03 6.01 -0.90
N ASN A 61 0.35 5.21 -1.74
CA ASN A 61 1.02 4.19 -2.54
C ASN A 61 1.40 4.74 -3.91
N LEU A 62 2.69 4.68 -4.23
CA LEU A 62 3.22 5.02 -5.55
C LEU A 62 3.46 3.70 -6.30
N ASP A 63 2.47 3.28 -7.07
CA ASP A 63 2.49 1.98 -7.74
C ASP A 63 2.46 2.12 -9.25
N SER A 64 3.62 1.91 -9.89
CA SER A 64 3.79 2.07 -11.34
C SER A 64 3.27 0.88 -12.16
N PHE A 65 2.87 -0.25 -11.53
CA PHE A 65 2.15 -1.30 -12.23
C PHE A 65 0.69 -0.94 -12.45
N MET A 66 0.03 -0.46 -11.39
CA MET A 66 -1.39 -0.14 -11.44
C MET A 66 -1.64 1.23 -12.07
N LEU A 67 -0.74 2.20 -11.87
CA LEU A 67 -0.94 3.58 -12.29
C LEU A 67 -0.12 3.94 -13.53
N PRO A 68 -0.75 4.52 -14.56
CA PRO A 68 0.00 5.19 -15.64
C PRO A 68 0.89 6.29 -15.09
N ALA A 69 2.08 6.46 -15.67
CA ALA A 69 3.06 7.42 -15.20
C ALA A 69 2.53 8.87 -15.07
N PRO A 70 1.76 9.43 -16.02
CA PRO A 70 1.21 10.78 -15.87
C PRO A 70 0.29 10.93 -14.65
N ILE A 71 -0.55 9.94 -14.39
CA ILE A 71 -1.48 9.93 -13.25
C ILE A 71 -0.72 9.80 -11.92
N LEU A 72 0.26 8.89 -11.86
CA LEU A 72 1.11 8.72 -10.69
C LEU A 72 1.85 10.03 -10.35
N ASN A 73 2.42 10.67 -11.36
CA ASN A 73 3.10 11.95 -11.20
C ASN A 73 2.13 13.06 -10.73
N ALA A 74 0.89 13.11 -11.25
CA ALA A 74 -0.13 14.07 -10.81
C ALA A 74 -0.50 13.87 -9.34
N LEU A 75 -0.76 12.62 -8.94
CA LEU A 75 -1.03 12.26 -7.53
C LEU A 75 0.12 12.70 -6.61
N PHE A 76 1.35 12.36 -6.97
CA PHE A 76 2.53 12.72 -6.18
C PHE A 76 2.71 14.24 -6.08
N THR A 77 2.54 14.96 -7.19
CA THR A 77 2.69 16.42 -7.25
C THR A 77 1.65 17.12 -6.40
N GLU A 78 0.38 16.72 -6.46
CA GLU A 78 -0.70 17.29 -5.64
C GLU A 78 -0.40 17.17 -4.14
N GLN A 79 0.20 16.06 -3.73
CA GLN A 79 0.53 15.80 -2.33
C GLN A 79 1.77 16.57 -1.88
N LEU A 80 2.79 16.61 -2.72
CA LEU A 80 4.01 17.35 -2.43
C LEU A 80 3.75 18.86 -2.33
N GLN A 81 2.78 19.41 -3.07
CA GLN A 81 2.37 20.82 -2.96
C GLN A 81 1.80 21.18 -1.57
N GLN A 82 1.33 20.22 -0.81
CA GLN A 82 0.77 20.42 0.54
C GLN A 82 1.78 20.10 1.65
N ALA A 83 3.00 19.68 1.32
CA ALA A 83 4.04 19.27 2.23
C ALA A 83 5.32 20.10 2.07
N ASP A 84 6.17 20.06 3.07
CA ASP A 84 7.51 20.66 3.01
C ASP A 84 8.53 19.66 2.49
N ILE A 85 8.24 18.36 2.62
CA ILE A 85 9.04 17.24 2.10
C ILE A 85 8.18 15.97 1.95
N ALA A 86 8.46 15.17 0.91
CA ALA A 86 7.98 13.80 0.82
C ALA A 86 9.08 12.79 1.18
N VAL A 87 8.75 11.84 2.05
CA VAL A 87 9.59 10.69 2.39
C VAL A 87 8.97 9.44 1.77
N ILE A 88 9.67 8.87 0.80
CA ILE A 88 9.19 7.73 0.03
C ILE A 88 9.94 6.48 0.47
N GLU A 89 9.26 5.53 1.08
CA GLU A 89 9.85 4.22 1.39
C GLU A 89 9.88 3.33 0.15
N GLY A 90 11.06 2.83 -0.20
CA GLY A 90 11.25 1.88 -1.28
C GLY A 90 10.71 0.48 -0.96
N VAL A 91 10.49 -0.32 -1.99
CA VAL A 91 10.06 -1.72 -1.90
C VAL A 91 11.25 -2.64 -2.11
N MET A 92 11.32 -3.75 -1.34
CA MET A 92 12.37 -4.79 -1.46
C MET A 92 13.79 -4.18 -1.50
N GLY A 93 14.66 -4.60 -2.42
CA GLY A 93 15.92 -3.93 -2.75
C GLY A 93 15.70 -2.83 -3.79
N LEU A 94 16.63 -1.89 -3.88
CA LEU A 94 16.55 -0.71 -4.75
C LEU A 94 16.19 -1.05 -6.21
N TYR A 95 16.75 -2.14 -6.73
CA TYR A 95 16.56 -2.58 -8.11
C TYR A 95 15.57 -3.73 -8.26
N ASP A 96 14.98 -4.20 -7.15
CA ASP A 96 14.00 -5.27 -7.19
C ASP A 96 12.64 -4.71 -7.64
N GLY A 97 12.13 -5.22 -8.74
CA GLY A 97 10.86 -4.83 -9.33
C GLY A 97 10.01 -6.02 -9.76
N TYR A 98 9.20 -5.83 -10.78
CA TYR A 98 8.39 -6.89 -11.34
C TYR A 98 9.09 -7.55 -12.54
N GLY A 99 9.80 -8.64 -12.28
CA GLY A 99 10.65 -9.32 -13.28
C GLY A 99 12.12 -9.04 -13.06
N THR A 100 12.92 -9.10 -14.11
CA THR A 100 14.36 -8.90 -14.08
C THR A 100 14.80 -7.51 -14.55
N ASP A 101 13.86 -6.71 -15.06
CA ASP A 101 14.14 -5.34 -15.47
C ASP A 101 14.12 -4.39 -14.26
N PRO A 102 15.25 -3.80 -13.88
CA PRO A 102 15.31 -2.85 -12.76
C PRO A 102 14.55 -1.54 -13.05
N ASN A 103 14.14 -1.30 -14.31
CA ASN A 103 13.35 -0.14 -14.69
C ASN A 103 11.84 -0.37 -14.65
N TYR A 104 11.39 -1.53 -14.18
CA TYR A 104 9.97 -1.85 -14.11
C TYR A 104 9.52 -2.17 -12.68
N CYS A 105 8.68 -1.29 -12.11
CA CYS A 105 8.08 -1.41 -10.78
C CYS A 105 9.09 -1.52 -9.62
N SER A 106 10.32 -1.05 -9.79
CA SER A 106 11.34 -0.97 -8.75
C SER A 106 11.37 0.40 -8.08
N SER A 107 12.04 0.49 -6.92
CA SER A 107 12.33 1.77 -6.27
C SER A 107 13.22 2.66 -7.15
N ALA A 108 14.16 2.07 -7.91
CA ALA A 108 15.01 2.78 -8.86
C ALA A 108 14.20 3.38 -10.03
N ALA A 109 13.26 2.61 -10.59
CA ALA A 109 12.36 3.12 -11.62
C ALA A 109 11.53 4.30 -11.13
N MET A 110 10.99 4.20 -9.90
CA MET A 110 10.22 5.27 -9.27
C MET A 110 11.06 6.52 -9.03
N ALA A 111 12.31 6.37 -8.56
CA ALA A 111 13.22 7.48 -8.36
C ALA A 111 13.48 8.26 -9.66
N LYS A 112 13.75 7.55 -10.76
CA LYS A 112 13.96 8.17 -12.08
C LYS A 112 12.68 8.82 -12.61
N GLN A 113 11.52 8.18 -12.45
CA GLN A 113 10.23 8.72 -12.89
C GLN A 113 9.87 10.03 -12.18
N LEU A 114 10.12 10.11 -10.87
CA LEU A 114 9.80 11.29 -10.06
C LEU A 114 10.93 12.33 -10.01
N GLY A 115 12.11 12.01 -10.54
CA GLY A 115 13.31 12.85 -10.40
C GLY A 115 13.78 12.98 -8.94
N CYS A 116 13.49 11.98 -8.11
CA CYS A 116 13.85 11.97 -6.70
C CYS A 116 15.22 11.35 -6.46
N PRO A 117 16.11 11.99 -5.66
CA PRO A 117 17.34 11.37 -5.22
C PRO A 117 17.06 10.15 -4.34
N VAL A 118 17.96 9.19 -4.37
CA VAL A 118 17.93 7.99 -3.52
C VAL A 118 18.88 8.15 -2.34
N ILE A 119 18.36 7.91 -1.13
CA ILE A 119 19.16 7.69 0.05
C ILE A 119 19.25 6.18 0.26
N LEU A 120 20.42 5.62 0.06
CA LEU A 120 20.64 4.18 0.16
C LEU A 120 20.88 3.75 1.58
N LEU A 121 20.02 2.89 2.10
CA LEU A 121 20.18 2.26 3.42
C LEU A 121 20.97 0.96 3.27
N VAL A 122 22.12 0.87 3.90
CA VAL A 122 23.00 -0.29 3.89
C VAL A 122 23.14 -0.91 5.28
N ASP A 123 23.24 -2.24 5.35
CA ASP A 123 23.42 -2.94 6.63
C ASP A 123 24.91 -2.91 7.03
N GLY A 124 25.23 -2.28 8.15
CA GLY A 124 26.58 -2.19 8.73
C GLY A 124 26.94 -3.38 9.63
N LYS A 125 26.02 -4.35 9.82
CA LYS A 125 26.28 -5.48 10.72
C LYS A 125 27.38 -6.39 10.19
N ALA A 126 28.41 -6.62 11.01
CA ALA A 126 29.48 -7.59 10.75
C ALA A 126 30.23 -7.35 9.40
N VAL A 127 30.38 -6.09 9.01
CA VAL A 127 31.08 -5.68 7.78
C VAL A 127 32.12 -4.60 8.11
N SER A 128 33.14 -4.48 7.29
CA SER A 128 34.15 -3.43 7.33
C SER A 128 34.25 -2.77 5.93
N THR A 129 35.43 -2.65 5.35
CA THR A 129 35.65 -2.02 4.04
C THR A 129 34.80 -2.60 2.91
N SER A 130 34.38 -3.87 3.00
CA SER A 130 33.50 -4.52 2.00
C SER A 130 32.15 -3.81 1.81
N ILE A 131 31.69 -3.00 2.76
CA ILE A 131 30.48 -2.18 2.59
C ILE A 131 30.61 -1.22 1.40
N ALA A 132 31.84 -0.71 1.15
CA ALA A 132 32.09 0.17 0.01
C ALA A 132 31.91 -0.58 -1.33
N ALA A 133 32.29 -1.86 -1.40
CA ALA A 133 32.04 -2.67 -2.61
C ALA A 133 30.53 -2.83 -2.86
N THR A 134 29.73 -3.01 -1.80
CA THR A 134 28.26 -3.06 -1.92
C THR A 134 27.71 -1.75 -2.47
N VAL A 135 28.06 -0.60 -1.85
CA VAL A 135 27.59 0.72 -2.31
C VAL A 135 28.03 1.00 -3.74
N MET A 136 29.30 0.70 -4.07
CA MET A 136 29.84 0.86 -5.42
C MET A 136 29.05 0.04 -6.45
N GLY A 137 28.71 -1.22 -6.11
CA GLY A 137 27.88 -2.07 -6.97
C GLY A 137 26.52 -1.44 -7.26
N PHE A 138 25.86 -0.87 -6.25
CA PHE A 138 24.57 -0.18 -6.44
C PHE A 138 24.71 1.09 -7.28
N GLN A 139 25.78 1.88 -7.12
CA GLN A 139 26.02 3.08 -7.93
C GLN A 139 26.31 2.78 -9.41
N HIS A 140 27.07 1.72 -9.68
CA HIS A 140 27.48 1.37 -11.04
C HIS A 140 26.47 0.49 -11.78
N PHE A 141 25.53 -0.14 -11.08
CA PHE A 141 24.51 -0.98 -11.70
C PHE A 141 23.58 -0.18 -12.62
N ASP A 142 23.20 1.03 -12.23
CA ASP A 142 22.46 1.98 -13.06
C ASP A 142 23.04 3.41 -12.91
N PRO A 143 23.91 3.84 -13.82
CA PRO A 143 24.52 5.17 -13.75
C PRO A 143 23.52 6.33 -13.95
N ALA A 144 22.31 6.05 -14.43
CA ALA A 144 21.26 7.07 -14.56
C ALA A 144 20.53 7.37 -13.27
N LEU A 145 20.79 6.58 -12.21
CA LEU A 145 20.15 6.75 -10.90
C LEU A 145 21.03 7.59 -9.98
N ASP A 146 20.43 8.63 -9.38
CA ASP A 146 21.11 9.48 -8.40
C ASP A 146 21.04 8.85 -7.00
N ILE A 147 22.10 8.16 -6.56
CA ILE A 147 22.32 7.77 -5.17
C ILE A 147 23.03 8.92 -4.45
N ALA A 148 22.22 9.86 -3.94
CA ALA A 148 22.69 11.12 -3.39
C ALA A 148 23.36 11.00 -2.01
N GLY A 149 23.04 9.93 -1.25
CA GLY A 149 23.60 9.72 0.09
C GLY A 149 23.40 8.29 0.58
N VAL A 150 24.14 7.95 1.64
CA VAL A 150 24.09 6.64 2.30
C VAL A 150 23.79 6.80 3.77
N ILE A 151 22.89 5.98 4.31
CA ILE A 151 22.69 5.77 5.75
C ILE A 151 23.12 4.35 6.10
N VAL A 152 23.93 4.19 7.14
CA VAL A 152 24.41 2.87 7.59
C VAL A 152 23.57 2.41 8.78
N ASN A 153 22.84 1.31 8.62
CA ASN A 153 21.98 0.73 9.65
C ASN A 153 22.74 -0.34 10.49
N ARG A 154 22.25 -0.58 11.70
CA ARG A 154 22.74 -1.62 12.61
C ARG A 154 24.23 -1.50 12.98
N VAL A 155 24.67 -0.29 13.17
CA VAL A 155 26.04 -0.02 13.61
C VAL A 155 26.16 -0.20 15.12
N ASN A 156 27.27 -0.77 15.58
CA ASN A 156 27.44 -1.13 16.99
C ASN A 156 28.21 -0.08 17.81
N SER A 157 29.01 0.79 17.16
CA SER A 157 29.80 1.82 17.84
C SER A 157 30.24 2.94 16.90
N ASP A 158 30.58 4.12 17.45
CA ASP A 158 31.10 5.25 16.67
C ASP A 158 32.39 4.89 15.91
N ALA A 159 33.31 4.15 16.56
CA ALA A 159 34.54 3.71 15.91
C ALA A 159 34.27 2.83 14.70
N HIS A 160 33.31 1.91 14.79
CA HIS A 160 32.87 1.10 13.65
C HIS A 160 32.21 1.96 12.56
N PHE A 161 31.37 2.91 12.97
CA PHE A 161 30.77 3.85 12.02
C PHE A 161 31.83 4.64 11.24
N GLN A 162 32.84 5.21 11.93
CA GLN A 162 33.90 6.00 11.27
C GLN A 162 34.70 5.15 10.27
N LEU A 163 34.93 3.88 10.56
CA LEU A 163 35.56 2.94 9.62
C LEU A 163 34.71 2.75 8.35
N LEU A 164 33.41 2.47 8.53
CA LEU A 164 32.48 2.26 7.41
C LEU A 164 32.31 3.53 6.57
N LYS A 165 32.14 4.68 7.23
CA LYS A 165 32.04 6.00 6.58
C LYS A 165 33.29 6.29 5.74
N SER A 166 34.48 6.14 6.32
CA SER A 166 35.75 6.39 5.62
C SER A 166 35.91 5.49 4.40
N ALA A 167 35.50 4.22 4.48
CA ALA A 167 35.55 3.29 3.36
C ALA A 167 34.59 3.72 2.25
N ILE A 168 33.33 4.04 2.56
CA ILE A 168 32.31 4.43 1.57
C ILE A 168 32.72 5.74 0.90
N GLU A 169 33.05 6.79 1.67
CA GLU A 169 33.38 8.12 1.11
C GLU A 169 34.66 8.06 0.26
N ARG A 170 35.66 7.25 0.65
CA ARG A 170 36.90 7.10 -0.09
C ARG A 170 36.71 6.42 -1.43
N TYR A 171 35.93 5.33 -1.49
CA TYR A 171 35.86 4.49 -2.69
C TYR A 171 34.64 4.80 -3.56
N CYS A 172 33.54 5.25 -2.98
CA CYS A 172 32.30 5.51 -3.71
C CYS A 172 32.05 7.01 -3.97
N ARG A 173 32.73 7.90 -3.26
CA ARG A 173 32.58 9.37 -3.39
C ARG A 173 31.14 9.85 -3.16
N VAL A 174 30.34 9.11 -2.40
CA VAL A 174 28.99 9.46 -1.99
C VAL A 174 29.00 9.82 -0.49
N PRO A 175 28.29 10.87 -0.05
CA PRO A 175 28.25 11.25 1.34
C PRO A 175 27.56 10.20 2.20
N VAL A 176 28.16 9.89 3.36
CA VAL A 176 27.51 9.10 4.40
C VAL A 176 26.84 10.05 5.38
N LEU A 177 25.51 10.03 5.38
CA LEU A 177 24.67 10.93 6.18
C LEU A 177 24.64 10.58 7.68
N GLY A 178 25.15 9.43 8.04
CA GLY A 178 25.17 8.98 9.41
C GLY A 178 24.82 7.52 9.56
N TYR A 179 24.46 7.14 10.78
CA TYR A 179 24.15 5.75 11.09
C TYR A 179 22.93 5.59 12.00
N VAL A 180 22.35 4.43 11.96
CA VAL A 180 21.27 4.00 12.85
C VAL A 180 21.83 2.90 13.76
N PRO A 181 21.92 3.13 15.07
CA PRO A 181 22.33 2.09 16.01
C PRO A 181 21.22 1.05 16.18
N ARG A 182 21.55 -0.07 16.79
CA ARG A 182 20.54 -1.01 17.24
C ARG A 182 19.76 -0.41 18.39
N VAL A 183 18.45 -0.39 18.26
CA VAL A 183 17.53 0.13 19.28
C VAL A 183 16.51 -0.93 19.64
N GLU A 184 16.39 -1.24 20.93
CA GLU A 184 15.31 -2.04 21.47
C GLU A 184 14.06 -1.16 21.64
N GLY A 185 12.87 -1.74 21.44
CA GLY A 185 11.59 -1.03 21.65
C GLY A 185 10.96 -0.34 20.44
N VAL A 186 11.66 -0.27 19.30
CA VAL A 186 11.08 0.17 17.99
C VAL A 186 10.95 -0.97 17.00
N ALA A 187 11.02 -2.21 17.49
CA ALA A 187 10.78 -3.38 16.65
C ALA A 187 9.29 -3.42 16.26
N LEU A 188 9.03 -3.51 14.96
CA LEU A 188 7.68 -3.72 14.46
C LEU A 188 7.33 -5.21 14.60
N PRO A 189 6.19 -5.54 15.21
CA PRO A 189 5.80 -6.93 15.34
C PRO A 189 5.48 -7.52 13.96
N GLU A 190 6.06 -8.68 13.67
CA GLU A 190 5.89 -9.39 12.41
C GLU A 190 4.88 -10.53 12.54
N ARG A 191 4.18 -10.82 11.45
CA ARG A 191 3.32 -11.99 11.23
C ARG A 191 3.77 -12.74 9.98
N HIS A 192 3.16 -13.89 9.73
CA HIS A 192 3.42 -14.69 8.52
C HIS A 192 3.16 -13.93 7.21
N LEU A 193 2.34 -12.88 7.25
CA LEU A 193 1.94 -12.04 6.11
C LEU A 193 2.56 -10.63 6.12
N GLY A 194 3.62 -10.40 6.88
CA GLY A 194 4.24 -9.09 7.06
C GLY A 194 4.09 -8.55 8.48
N LEU A 195 4.00 -7.23 8.60
CA LEU A 195 3.84 -6.58 9.90
C LEU A 195 2.44 -6.82 10.49
N VAL A 196 2.33 -6.83 11.81
CA VAL A 196 1.03 -6.67 12.47
C VAL A 196 0.47 -5.30 12.10
N THR A 197 -0.85 -5.19 11.90
CA THR A 197 -1.44 -3.91 11.53
C THR A 197 -1.24 -2.87 12.63
N ALA A 198 -1.06 -1.61 12.26
CA ALA A 198 -0.88 -0.52 13.22
C ALA A 198 -2.11 -0.35 14.14
N ARG A 199 -3.29 -0.82 13.73
CA ARG A 199 -4.53 -0.80 14.53
C ARG A 199 -4.55 -1.82 15.65
N GLU A 200 -3.95 -2.98 15.42
CA GLU A 200 -3.87 -4.05 16.42
C GLU A 200 -2.72 -3.83 17.41
N SER A 201 -1.77 -2.98 17.06
CA SER A 201 -0.61 -2.69 17.87
C SER A 201 -0.82 -1.44 18.71
N VAL A 202 -0.47 -1.52 20.00
CA VAL A 202 -0.33 -0.31 20.82
C VAL A 202 0.92 0.43 20.34
N VAL A 203 0.73 1.45 19.49
CA VAL A 203 1.83 2.27 19.00
C VAL A 203 2.43 3.04 20.17
N ASN A 204 3.64 2.67 20.61
CA ASN A 204 4.35 3.40 21.64
C ASN A 204 4.92 4.70 21.07
N GLN A 205 4.10 5.75 21.01
CA GLN A 205 4.48 7.06 20.49
C GLN A 205 5.73 7.65 21.16
N GLN A 206 5.95 7.35 22.45
CA GLN A 206 7.14 7.84 23.14
C GLN A 206 8.41 7.16 22.63
N ALA A 207 8.39 5.83 22.43
CA ALA A 207 9.55 5.12 21.88
C ALA A 207 9.93 5.65 20.48
N TRP A 208 8.94 5.97 19.65
CA TRP A 208 9.19 6.56 18.34
C TRP A 208 9.75 7.99 18.43
N ARG A 209 9.27 8.80 19.38
CA ARG A 209 9.87 10.12 19.65
C ARG A 209 11.31 10.03 20.13
N ASP A 210 11.61 9.09 21.01
CA ASP A 210 12.96 8.85 21.52
C ASP A 210 13.90 8.36 20.41
N PHE A 211 13.41 7.47 19.57
CA PHE A 211 14.13 7.01 18.38
C PHE A 211 14.39 8.15 17.38
N ALA A 212 13.40 8.97 17.11
CA ALA A 212 13.56 10.17 16.30
C ALA A 212 14.63 11.11 16.86
N SER A 213 14.62 11.33 18.17
CA SER A 213 15.63 12.15 18.86
C SER A 213 17.04 11.53 18.75
N LEU A 214 17.15 10.20 18.78
CA LEU A 214 18.39 9.48 18.53
C LEU A 214 18.87 9.69 17.10
N LEU A 215 18.00 9.53 16.10
CA LEU A 215 18.33 9.79 14.70
C LEU A 215 18.80 11.23 14.48
N GLY A 216 18.20 12.20 15.16
CA GLY A 216 18.61 13.60 15.12
C GLY A 216 20.04 13.86 15.63
N ARG A 217 20.59 12.94 16.41
CA ARG A 217 22.00 13.00 16.89
C ARG A 217 22.99 12.22 16.03
N THR A 218 22.50 11.20 15.30
CA THR A 218 23.35 10.27 14.55
C THR A 218 23.31 10.48 13.04
N LEU A 219 22.34 11.28 12.54
CA LEU A 219 22.18 11.60 11.12
C LEU A 219 22.38 13.10 10.88
N ASP A 220 23.05 13.44 9.80
CA ASP A 220 23.16 14.81 9.26
C ASP A 220 21.89 15.16 8.49
N ILE A 221 20.87 15.61 9.23
CA ILE A 221 19.54 15.91 8.67
C ILE A 221 19.58 17.14 7.75
N ASP A 222 20.42 18.13 8.05
CA ASP A 222 20.48 19.34 7.22
C ASP A 222 21.08 19.00 5.85
N ARG A 223 22.05 18.11 5.80
CA ARG A 223 22.59 17.58 4.54
C ARG A 223 21.57 16.69 3.83
N LEU A 224 20.82 15.86 4.56
CA LEU A 224 19.72 15.07 3.98
C LEU A 224 18.70 15.99 3.28
N LEU A 225 18.27 17.07 3.96
CA LEU A 225 17.32 18.04 3.40
C LEU A 225 17.87 18.75 2.17
N ALA A 226 19.15 19.14 2.17
CA ALA A 226 19.80 19.74 1.02
C ALA A 226 19.87 18.78 -0.18
N LEU A 227 20.21 17.52 0.06
CA LEU A 227 20.24 16.48 -0.98
C LEU A 227 18.85 16.08 -1.48
N SER A 228 17.78 16.41 -0.76
CA SER A 228 16.41 16.08 -1.11
C SER A 228 15.74 17.13 -2.01
N GLU A 229 16.43 18.19 -2.39
CA GLU A 229 15.89 19.24 -3.24
C GLU A 229 15.69 18.71 -4.67
N LEU A 230 14.47 18.86 -5.19
CA LEU A 230 14.13 18.43 -6.54
C LEU A 230 14.51 19.54 -7.55
N ALA A 231 15.13 19.17 -8.64
CA ALA A 231 15.46 20.08 -9.73
C ALA A 231 14.20 20.63 -10.43
N ALA A 232 13.14 19.81 -10.50
CA ALA A 232 11.83 20.16 -11.04
C ALA A 232 10.75 19.27 -10.44
N MET A 233 9.50 19.75 -10.44
CA MET A 233 8.36 18.91 -10.12
C MET A 233 8.10 17.91 -11.25
N PRO A 234 7.74 16.65 -10.94
CA PRO A 234 7.32 15.71 -11.95
C PRO A 234 6.10 16.25 -12.71
N ILE A 235 6.13 16.15 -14.03
CA ILE A 235 5.00 16.53 -14.87
C ILE A 235 3.96 15.43 -14.80
N GLY A 236 2.80 15.76 -14.28
CA GLY A 236 1.67 14.85 -14.15
C GLY A 236 0.44 15.37 -14.87
N GLU A 237 -0.37 14.47 -15.34
CA GLU A 237 -1.63 14.77 -16.00
C GLU A 237 -2.69 13.73 -15.56
N TRP A 238 -3.82 14.25 -15.14
CA TRP A 238 -4.95 13.41 -14.76
C TRP A 238 -5.66 12.91 -15.99
N GLY A 239 -5.64 12.22 -16.75
CA GLY A 239 -6.51 11.77 -17.84
C GLY A 239 -7.99 12.19 -17.66
N GLU A 240 -8.89 11.42 -18.19
CA GLU A 240 -10.33 11.65 -18.03
C GLU A 240 -10.72 11.50 -16.54
N GLN A 241 -11.27 12.56 -15.96
CA GLN A 241 -11.72 12.61 -14.58
C GLN A 241 -13.24 12.54 -14.47
N LEU A 242 -13.71 12.10 -13.31
CA LEU A 242 -15.12 12.22 -12.95
C LEU A 242 -15.47 13.68 -12.60
N ALA A 243 -16.69 14.07 -12.89
CA ALA A 243 -17.23 15.33 -12.40
C ALA A 243 -17.22 15.35 -10.86
N ALA A 244 -16.96 16.53 -10.27
CA ALA A 244 -16.86 16.68 -8.83
C ALA A 244 -18.18 16.33 -8.09
N ASP A 245 -19.30 16.39 -8.79
CA ASP A 245 -20.65 16.07 -8.31
C ASP A 245 -21.15 14.68 -8.75
N ALA A 246 -20.31 13.89 -9.44
CA ALA A 246 -20.72 12.59 -9.99
C ALA A 246 -21.27 11.62 -8.93
N GLY A 247 -20.87 11.76 -7.68
CA GLY A 247 -21.34 10.98 -6.53
C GLY A 247 -22.23 11.77 -5.56
N GLU A 248 -22.67 12.97 -5.90
CA GLU A 248 -23.52 13.77 -5.01
C GLU A 248 -24.83 13.03 -4.69
N GLY A 249 -25.22 13.11 -3.42
CA GLY A 249 -26.39 12.39 -2.88
C GLY A 249 -26.15 10.92 -2.57
N LEU A 250 -24.99 10.35 -2.95
CA LEU A 250 -24.64 8.96 -2.62
C LEU A 250 -23.88 8.89 -1.28
N THR A 251 -24.23 7.86 -0.50
CA THR A 251 -23.52 7.51 0.74
C THR A 251 -22.87 6.14 0.58
N LEU A 252 -21.57 6.07 0.86
CA LEU A 252 -20.78 4.84 0.94
C LEU A 252 -20.63 4.43 2.41
N ALA A 253 -21.12 3.25 2.77
CA ALA A 253 -20.75 2.57 3.99
C ALA A 253 -19.41 1.85 3.78
N LEU A 254 -18.36 2.30 4.48
CA LEU A 254 -17.02 1.76 4.40
C LEU A 254 -16.74 0.88 5.63
N ALA A 255 -16.49 -0.41 5.42
CA ALA A 255 -16.08 -1.30 6.51
C ALA A 255 -14.71 -0.89 7.02
N ASP A 256 -14.58 -0.64 8.31
CA ASP A 256 -13.35 -0.11 8.88
C ASP A 256 -13.16 -0.56 10.33
N ASP A 257 -12.55 -1.74 10.49
CA ASP A 257 -12.19 -2.33 11.77
C ASP A 257 -10.93 -3.23 11.64
N GLU A 258 -10.65 -4.06 12.62
CA GLU A 258 -9.49 -4.95 12.63
C GLU A 258 -9.57 -6.04 11.54
N ALA A 259 -10.77 -6.42 11.13
CA ALA A 259 -10.97 -7.40 10.07
C ALA A 259 -10.86 -6.80 8.66
N PHE A 260 -11.18 -5.50 8.50
CA PHE A 260 -11.24 -4.80 7.21
C PHE A 260 -10.60 -3.42 7.31
N ASN A 261 -9.38 -3.27 6.82
CA ASN A 261 -8.65 -1.99 6.89
C ASN A 261 -7.68 -1.75 5.72
N PHE A 262 -7.67 -2.60 4.71
CA PHE A 262 -6.80 -2.43 3.55
C PHE A 262 -7.50 -1.63 2.45
N TYR A 263 -7.17 -0.35 2.41
CA TYR A 263 -7.69 0.61 1.43
C TYR A 263 -6.54 1.48 0.92
N TYR A 264 -6.45 1.67 -0.39
CA TYR A 264 -5.64 2.75 -0.93
C TYR A 264 -6.31 4.08 -0.59
N LEU A 265 -5.60 4.94 0.14
CA LEU A 265 -6.18 6.19 0.62
C LEU A 265 -6.51 7.15 -0.54
N ASP A 266 -5.82 7.01 -1.68
CA ASP A 266 -6.15 7.73 -2.91
C ASP A 266 -7.50 7.30 -3.48
N ASN A 267 -7.89 6.03 -3.34
CA ASN A 267 -9.21 5.56 -3.75
C ASN A 267 -10.32 6.24 -2.94
N LEU A 268 -10.12 6.38 -1.63
CA LEU A 268 -11.06 7.10 -0.75
C LEU A 268 -11.10 8.60 -1.11
N ALA A 269 -9.94 9.20 -1.39
CA ALA A 269 -9.86 10.60 -1.80
C ALA A 269 -10.58 10.85 -3.14
N LEU A 270 -10.47 9.94 -4.11
CA LEU A 270 -11.17 10.02 -5.39
C LEU A 270 -12.69 9.99 -5.21
N LEU A 271 -13.21 9.08 -4.38
CA LEU A 271 -14.64 9.02 -4.06
C LEU A 271 -15.12 10.30 -3.38
N ALA A 272 -14.34 10.84 -2.44
CA ALA A 272 -14.66 12.12 -1.80
C ALA A 272 -14.64 13.29 -2.79
N ARG A 273 -13.69 13.32 -3.73
CA ARG A 273 -13.61 14.35 -4.80
C ARG A 273 -14.81 14.31 -5.74
N CYS A 274 -15.44 13.16 -5.91
CA CYS A 274 -16.67 13.00 -6.69
C CYS A 274 -17.93 13.33 -5.89
N GLY A 275 -17.84 13.81 -4.66
CA GLY A 275 -18.99 14.16 -3.84
C GLY A 275 -19.66 13.00 -3.08
N VAL A 276 -19.05 11.80 -3.06
CA VAL A 276 -19.56 10.66 -2.28
C VAL A 276 -19.36 10.90 -0.80
N LYS A 277 -20.44 10.83 -0.01
CA LYS A 277 -20.38 10.86 1.45
C LYS A 277 -19.93 9.50 1.97
N MET A 278 -18.88 9.45 2.77
CA MET A 278 -18.40 8.20 3.38
C MET A 278 -18.78 8.12 4.85
N VAL A 279 -19.33 6.97 5.26
CA VAL A 279 -19.67 6.63 6.65
C VAL A 279 -18.99 5.31 6.98
N ARG A 280 -18.12 5.32 7.98
CA ARG A 280 -17.43 4.11 8.45
C ARG A 280 -18.33 3.29 9.33
N PHE A 281 -18.20 1.95 9.26
CA PHE A 281 -18.86 1.02 10.16
C PHE A 281 -17.94 -0.16 10.46
N SER A 282 -18.18 -0.82 11.60
CA SER A 282 -17.44 -2.01 12.01
C SER A 282 -18.29 -3.27 11.80
N PRO A 283 -17.99 -4.13 10.84
CA PRO A 283 -18.62 -5.45 10.74
C PRO A 283 -18.51 -6.30 12.02
N LEU A 284 -17.45 -6.09 12.81
CA LEU A 284 -17.25 -6.81 14.08
C LEU A 284 -18.12 -6.30 15.23
N ARG A 285 -18.33 -4.98 15.33
CA ARG A 285 -18.90 -4.37 16.54
C ARG A 285 -20.26 -3.73 16.34
N ASP A 286 -20.49 -3.15 15.17
CA ASP A 286 -21.74 -2.44 14.91
C ASP A 286 -22.87 -3.43 14.64
N ARG A 287 -24.03 -3.13 15.20
CA ARG A 287 -25.25 -3.92 14.97
C ARG A 287 -26.10 -3.37 13.85
N GLN A 288 -25.83 -2.14 13.42
CA GLN A 288 -26.58 -1.46 12.38
C GLN A 288 -25.69 -1.02 11.26
N LEU A 289 -26.10 -1.35 10.03
CA LEU A 289 -25.48 -0.83 8.81
C LEU A 289 -25.94 0.62 8.61
N PRO A 290 -25.04 1.58 8.34
CA PRO A 290 -25.43 2.94 7.97
C PRO A 290 -26.36 2.94 6.74
N ALA A 291 -27.30 3.89 6.71
CA ALA A 291 -28.11 4.13 5.51
C ALA A 291 -27.19 4.52 4.35
N CYS A 292 -27.21 3.75 3.27
CA CYS A 292 -26.26 3.89 2.17
C CYS A 292 -26.81 3.33 0.86
N GLN A 293 -26.22 3.76 -0.25
CA GLN A 293 -26.43 3.22 -1.60
C GLN A 293 -25.24 2.41 -2.07
N MET A 294 -24.10 2.54 -1.37
CA MET A 294 -22.84 1.86 -1.68
C MET A 294 -22.29 1.21 -0.42
N ILE A 295 -21.70 0.05 -0.55
CA ILE A 295 -20.95 -0.62 0.53
C ILE A 295 -19.59 -1.03 -0.03
N TRP A 296 -18.52 -0.77 0.72
CA TRP A 296 -17.19 -1.27 0.42
C TRP A 296 -16.63 -2.08 1.60
N LEU A 297 -16.33 -3.34 1.30
CA LEU A 297 -15.65 -4.27 2.21
C LEU A 297 -14.24 -4.49 1.65
N GLY A 298 -13.25 -3.82 2.20
CA GLY A 298 -11.86 -3.92 1.77
C GLY A 298 -11.19 -5.24 2.16
N GLY A 299 -9.91 -5.32 1.91
CA GLY A 299 -9.07 -6.38 2.41
C GLY A 299 -8.80 -6.27 3.91
N GLY A 300 -8.12 -7.26 4.44
CA GLY A 300 -7.76 -7.38 5.85
C GLY A 300 -7.58 -8.84 6.24
N TYR A 301 -7.85 -9.12 7.52
CA TYR A 301 -7.68 -10.45 8.11
C TYR A 301 -8.99 -10.99 8.73
N PRO A 302 -10.07 -11.18 7.94
CA PRO A 302 -11.35 -11.67 8.48
C PRO A 302 -11.23 -13.07 9.11
N GLU A 303 -10.26 -13.88 8.68
CA GLU A 303 -10.01 -15.21 9.26
C GLU A 303 -9.57 -15.16 10.73
N LEU A 304 -8.90 -14.10 11.15
CA LEU A 304 -8.49 -13.89 12.54
C LEU A 304 -9.68 -13.48 13.42
N HIS A 305 -10.74 -12.99 12.81
CA HIS A 305 -11.94 -12.46 13.47
C HIS A 305 -13.21 -13.24 13.07
N ALA A 306 -13.06 -14.42 12.45
CA ALA A 306 -14.17 -15.16 11.83
C ALA A 306 -15.29 -15.49 12.81
N ALA A 307 -14.95 -15.86 14.06
CA ALA A 307 -15.95 -16.14 15.11
C ALA A 307 -16.78 -14.88 15.43
N GLY A 308 -16.14 -13.72 15.61
CA GLY A 308 -16.83 -12.45 15.89
C GLY A 308 -17.71 -11.98 14.72
N LEU A 309 -17.20 -12.08 13.50
CA LEU A 309 -17.95 -11.76 12.28
C LEU A 309 -19.18 -12.65 12.12
N SER A 310 -19.03 -13.96 12.36
CA SER A 310 -20.12 -14.94 12.29
C SER A 310 -21.15 -14.72 13.37
N ALA A 311 -20.73 -14.35 14.59
CA ALA A 311 -21.62 -14.10 15.72
C ALA A 311 -22.46 -12.82 15.58
N ASN A 312 -22.03 -11.88 14.72
CA ASN A 312 -22.78 -10.64 14.47
C ASN A 312 -23.92 -10.87 13.45
N HIS A 313 -24.91 -11.68 13.86
CA HIS A 313 -26.06 -12.06 13.02
C HIS A 313 -26.87 -10.85 12.52
N GLU A 314 -26.92 -9.79 13.30
CA GLU A 314 -27.65 -8.56 12.96
C GLU A 314 -26.99 -7.90 11.75
N MET A 315 -25.65 -7.72 11.75
CA MET A 315 -24.91 -7.14 10.63
C MET A 315 -25.04 -8.02 9.38
N LEU A 316 -24.87 -9.35 9.52
CA LEU A 316 -25.04 -10.28 8.39
C LEU A 316 -26.44 -10.16 7.77
N THR A 317 -27.47 -10.02 8.61
CA THR A 317 -28.87 -9.88 8.15
C THR A 317 -29.08 -8.55 7.41
N GLN A 318 -28.49 -7.45 7.92
CA GLN A 318 -28.60 -6.14 7.30
C GLN A 318 -27.85 -6.04 5.97
N LEU A 319 -26.67 -6.68 5.86
CA LEU A 319 -25.94 -6.78 4.59
C LEU A 319 -26.76 -7.54 3.52
N ARG A 320 -27.36 -8.67 3.89
CA ARG A 320 -28.29 -9.41 2.99
C ARG A 320 -29.50 -8.57 2.60
N ALA A 321 -30.05 -7.82 3.53
CA ALA A 321 -31.18 -6.94 3.27
C ALA A 321 -30.77 -5.77 2.34
N ALA A 322 -29.59 -5.19 2.54
CA ALA A 322 -29.05 -4.15 1.65
C ALA A 322 -28.84 -4.70 0.22
N HIS A 323 -28.25 -5.89 0.09
CA HIS A 323 -28.10 -6.56 -1.21
C HIS A 323 -29.46 -6.78 -1.91
N ARG A 324 -30.47 -7.29 -1.19
CA ARG A 324 -31.82 -7.48 -1.76
C ARG A 324 -32.49 -6.18 -2.20
N ARG A 325 -32.14 -5.04 -1.59
CA ARG A 325 -32.62 -3.71 -2.01
C ARG A 325 -31.82 -3.15 -3.19
N GLY A 326 -30.80 -3.84 -3.68
CA GLY A 326 -30.00 -3.40 -4.81
C GLY A 326 -28.84 -2.45 -4.45
N VAL A 327 -28.49 -2.31 -3.17
CA VAL A 327 -27.30 -1.53 -2.74
C VAL A 327 -26.07 -2.08 -3.45
N ALA A 328 -25.26 -1.21 -4.05
CA ALA A 328 -24.09 -1.58 -4.83
C ALA A 328 -22.92 -1.95 -3.89
N ILE A 329 -22.64 -3.24 -3.75
CA ILE A 329 -21.65 -3.79 -2.81
C ILE A 329 -20.37 -4.17 -3.56
N TYR A 330 -19.28 -3.53 -3.22
CA TYR A 330 -17.95 -3.89 -3.71
C TYR A 330 -17.11 -4.52 -2.58
N ALA A 331 -16.40 -5.62 -2.89
CA ALA A 331 -15.56 -6.30 -1.91
C ALA A 331 -14.22 -6.76 -2.52
N GLU A 332 -13.15 -6.58 -1.74
CA GLU A 332 -11.80 -7.01 -2.09
C GLU A 332 -11.27 -8.02 -1.07
N CYS A 333 -10.66 -9.11 -1.55
CA CYS A 333 -9.89 -10.09 -0.77
C CYS A 333 -10.65 -10.56 0.50
N GLY A 334 -10.32 -10.02 1.68
CA GLY A 334 -11.03 -10.32 2.93
C GLY A 334 -12.52 -10.03 2.85
N GLY A 335 -12.91 -8.99 2.13
CA GLY A 335 -14.32 -8.66 1.87
C GLY A 335 -15.05 -9.73 1.06
N LEU A 336 -14.40 -10.37 0.07
CA LEU A 336 -14.93 -11.52 -0.65
C LEU A 336 -15.19 -12.68 0.31
N MET A 337 -14.22 -12.98 1.20
CA MET A 337 -14.36 -14.05 2.18
C MET A 337 -15.56 -13.84 3.11
N TYR A 338 -15.82 -12.60 3.51
CA TYR A 338 -16.95 -12.23 4.35
C TYR A 338 -18.30 -12.24 3.60
N LEU A 339 -18.30 -11.91 2.30
CA LEU A 339 -19.51 -12.02 1.46
C LEU A 339 -19.85 -13.45 1.06
N GLY A 340 -18.93 -14.39 1.22
CA GLY A 340 -19.13 -15.82 0.95
C GLY A 340 -20.16 -16.46 1.86
N THR A 341 -20.46 -17.75 1.62
CA THR A 341 -21.36 -18.55 2.45
C THR A 341 -20.71 -18.97 3.76
N THR A 342 -19.45 -19.46 3.69
CA THR A 342 -18.67 -19.84 4.88
C THR A 342 -17.19 -19.49 4.71
N LEU A 343 -16.52 -19.30 5.84
CA LEU A 343 -15.08 -19.18 5.97
C LEU A 343 -14.53 -20.30 6.87
N GLU A 344 -13.71 -21.17 6.31
CA GLU A 344 -12.94 -22.18 7.05
C GLU A 344 -11.56 -21.64 7.39
N VAL A 345 -11.26 -21.51 8.67
CA VAL A 345 -9.96 -21.03 9.16
C VAL A 345 -8.94 -22.18 9.21
N THR A 346 -7.66 -21.86 9.48
CA THR A 346 -6.57 -22.86 9.47
C THR A 346 -6.72 -24.00 10.48
N SER A 347 -7.50 -23.79 11.55
CA SER A 347 -7.84 -24.86 12.50
C SER A 347 -8.86 -25.88 11.95
N GLY A 348 -9.47 -25.60 10.80
CA GLY A 348 -10.56 -26.40 10.21
C GLY A 348 -11.96 -26.02 10.68
N GLU A 349 -12.07 -25.05 11.59
CA GLU A 349 -13.37 -24.52 12.01
C GLU A 349 -14.01 -23.71 10.89
N ARG A 350 -15.33 -23.86 10.74
CA ARG A 350 -16.12 -23.17 9.71
C ARG A 350 -17.09 -22.18 10.35
N TYR A 351 -17.09 -20.98 9.82
CA TYR A 351 -17.92 -19.89 10.27
C TYR A 351 -18.86 -19.44 9.16
N THR A 352 -20.13 -19.23 9.50
CA THR A 352 -21.14 -18.70 8.57
C THR A 352 -20.86 -17.24 8.31
N MET A 353 -20.92 -16.83 7.03
CA MET A 353 -20.69 -15.47 6.58
C MET A 353 -21.95 -14.86 5.94
N ALA A 354 -21.81 -13.80 5.16
CA ALA A 354 -22.96 -13.05 4.67
C ALA A 354 -23.81 -13.78 3.62
N ASP A 355 -23.27 -14.78 2.93
CA ASP A 355 -23.97 -15.56 1.88
C ASP A 355 -24.61 -14.69 0.78
N ILE A 356 -23.85 -13.69 0.34
CA ILE A 356 -24.23 -12.77 -0.74
C ILE A 356 -23.58 -13.21 -2.06
N ILE A 357 -22.30 -13.60 -2.00
CA ILE A 357 -21.56 -14.25 -3.10
C ILE A 357 -21.48 -15.74 -2.77
N PRO A 358 -22.34 -16.58 -3.37
CA PRO A 358 -22.41 -18.00 -3.02
C PRO A 358 -21.08 -18.71 -3.26
N GLY A 359 -20.51 -19.29 -2.22
CA GLY A 359 -19.23 -19.99 -2.25
C GLY A 359 -18.59 -20.08 -0.90
N HIS A 360 -17.51 -20.85 -0.80
CA HIS A 360 -16.84 -21.18 0.44
C HIS A 360 -15.38 -20.76 0.38
N SER A 361 -14.93 -19.94 1.34
CA SER A 361 -13.53 -19.61 1.54
C SER A 361 -12.88 -20.60 2.50
N ARG A 362 -11.65 -21.02 2.20
CA ARG A 362 -10.82 -21.85 3.06
C ARG A 362 -9.42 -21.30 3.17
N MET A 363 -8.93 -21.12 4.38
CA MET A 363 -7.55 -20.72 4.63
C MET A 363 -6.58 -21.87 4.37
N GLY A 364 -5.56 -21.59 3.58
CA GLY A 364 -4.44 -22.49 3.33
C GLY A 364 -3.24 -22.19 4.23
N THR A 365 -2.28 -23.13 4.26
CA THR A 365 -0.99 -22.96 4.95
C THR A 365 0.10 -22.43 4.03
N ARG A 366 -0.18 -22.30 2.74
CA ARG A 366 0.73 -21.80 1.71
C ARG A 366 0.08 -20.65 0.97
N LEU A 367 0.91 -19.77 0.46
CA LEU A 367 0.50 -18.65 -0.36
C LEU A 367 -0.15 -19.15 -1.65
N THR A 368 -1.43 -18.84 -1.86
CA THR A 368 -2.19 -19.26 -3.05
C THR A 368 -1.88 -18.36 -4.22
N ARG A 369 -1.90 -17.03 -4.01
CA ARG A 369 -1.57 -16.03 -5.01
C ARG A 369 -0.69 -14.93 -4.41
N PHE A 370 0.24 -14.45 -5.22
CA PHE A 370 1.12 -13.35 -4.83
C PHE A 370 1.54 -12.51 -6.03
N GLY A 371 1.32 -11.21 -5.91
CA GLY A 371 1.88 -10.19 -6.77
C GLY A 371 0.90 -9.63 -7.79
N TYR A 372 1.44 -8.89 -8.72
CA TYR A 372 0.69 -8.17 -9.73
C TYR A 372 0.00 -9.09 -10.73
N CYS A 373 -1.20 -8.70 -11.13
CA CYS A 373 -1.96 -9.36 -12.18
C CYS A 373 -2.85 -8.38 -12.92
N GLU A 374 -3.27 -8.80 -14.10
CA GLU A 374 -4.25 -8.12 -14.94
C GLU A 374 -5.50 -8.99 -15.01
N ALA A 375 -6.67 -8.35 -14.96
CA ALA A 375 -7.96 -9.03 -15.05
C ALA A 375 -8.84 -8.38 -16.12
N GLN A 376 -9.36 -9.18 -17.04
CA GLN A 376 -10.30 -8.71 -18.06
C GLN A 376 -11.71 -9.07 -17.64
N ALA A 377 -12.58 -8.06 -17.59
CA ALA A 377 -14.01 -8.29 -17.34
C ALA A 377 -14.64 -9.06 -18.50
N GLN A 378 -15.30 -10.18 -18.19
CA GLN A 378 -16.02 -11.01 -19.17
C GLN A 378 -17.48 -10.56 -19.32
N GLN A 379 -17.98 -9.84 -18.34
CA GLN A 379 -19.30 -9.20 -18.34
C GLN A 379 -19.25 -7.88 -17.57
N GLN A 380 -20.35 -7.13 -17.54
CA GLN A 380 -20.45 -5.90 -16.77
C GLN A 380 -20.27 -6.18 -15.28
N THR A 381 -19.35 -5.46 -14.66
CA THR A 381 -19.10 -5.46 -13.20
C THR A 381 -19.34 -4.06 -12.62
N LEU A 382 -19.17 -3.88 -11.31
CA LEU A 382 -19.21 -2.56 -10.68
C LEU A 382 -18.03 -1.67 -11.09
N LEU A 383 -16.93 -2.22 -11.62
CA LEU A 383 -15.71 -1.47 -11.93
C LEU A 383 -15.31 -1.49 -13.40
N ALA A 384 -15.89 -2.39 -14.21
CA ALA A 384 -15.44 -2.56 -15.59
C ALA A 384 -16.58 -3.07 -16.49
N ALA A 385 -16.62 -2.57 -17.72
CA ALA A 385 -17.45 -3.10 -18.79
C ALA A 385 -16.81 -4.36 -19.43
N PRO A 386 -17.58 -5.18 -20.17
CA PRO A 386 -17.05 -6.33 -20.87
C PRO A 386 -15.86 -5.97 -21.77
N GLY A 387 -14.77 -6.72 -21.66
CA GLY A 387 -13.52 -6.50 -22.41
C GLY A 387 -12.55 -5.52 -21.78
N GLU A 388 -12.96 -4.72 -20.81
CA GLU A 388 -12.08 -3.80 -20.10
C GLU A 388 -11.12 -4.53 -19.16
N TRP A 389 -9.93 -3.96 -19.01
CA TRP A 389 -8.86 -4.49 -18.16
C TRP A 389 -8.74 -3.72 -16.85
N LEU A 390 -8.49 -4.45 -15.77
CA LEU A 390 -8.13 -3.95 -14.45
C LEU A 390 -6.72 -4.42 -14.14
N ARG A 391 -5.87 -3.53 -13.64
CA ARG A 391 -4.57 -3.87 -13.06
C ARG A 391 -4.67 -3.83 -11.55
N GLY A 392 -4.08 -4.81 -10.91
CA GLY A 392 -4.09 -4.90 -9.46
C GLY A 392 -3.08 -5.93 -8.96
N HIS A 393 -3.23 -6.28 -7.71
CA HIS A 393 -2.45 -7.36 -7.13
C HIS A 393 -3.36 -8.30 -6.32
N GLU A 394 -2.92 -9.53 -6.17
CA GLU A 394 -3.50 -10.50 -5.25
C GLU A 394 -2.42 -10.93 -4.25
N PHE A 395 -2.79 -11.04 -2.98
CA PHE A 395 -1.94 -11.55 -1.92
C PHE A 395 -2.79 -12.26 -0.87
N HIS A 396 -2.96 -13.56 -1.02
CA HIS A 396 -3.82 -14.33 -0.15
C HIS A 396 -3.38 -15.79 -0.01
N TYR A 397 -3.68 -16.37 1.15
CA TYR A 397 -3.48 -17.77 1.49
C TYR A 397 -4.76 -18.59 1.37
N SER A 398 -5.91 -17.91 1.22
CA SER A 398 -7.20 -18.57 1.07
C SER A 398 -7.48 -18.95 -0.37
N ASP A 399 -8.33 -19.96 -0.52
CA ASP A 399 -9.01 -20.32 -1.76
C ASP A 399 -10.50 -20.05 -1.62
N PHE A 400 -11.14 -19.68 -2.73
CA PHE A 400 -12.60 -19.51 -2.80
C PHE A 400 -13.15 -20.54 -3.77
N SER A 401 -14.08 -21.40 -3.29
CA SER A 401 -14.81 -22.36 -4.08
C SER A 401 -16.19 -21.79 -4.42
N PRO A 402 -16.35 -21.15 -5.61
CA PRO A 402 -17.59 -20.47 -5.98
C PRO A 402 -18.69 -21.44 -6.35
N ALA A 403 -19.94 -21.05 -6.10
CA ALA A 403 -21.13 -21.71 -6.63
C ALA A 403 -21.62 -21.09 -7.95
N THR A 404 -21.03 -19.97 -8.39
CA THR A 404 -21.36 -19.24 -9.61
C THR A 404 -20.14 -19.06 -10.49
N PRO A 405 -20.30 -18.89 -11.82
CA PRO A 405 -19.18 -18.60 -12.72
C PRO A 405 -18.45 -17.32 -12.33
N ALA A 406 -17.14 -17.32 -12.55
CA ALA A 406 -16.33 -16.11 -12.41
C ALA A 406 -16.62 -15.12 -13.55
N VAL A 407 -16.42 -13.84 -13.26
CA VAL A 407 -16.68 -12.73 -14.20
C VAL A 407 -15.40 -12.04 -14.68
N LEU A 408 -14.23 -12.43 -14.16
CA LEU A 408 -12.94 -11.94 -14.58
C LEU A 408 -12.06 -13.07 -15.11
N ALA A 409 -11.41 -12.84 -16.27
CA ALA A 409 -10.30 -13.64 -16.74
C ALA A 409 -8.99 -12.98 -16.30
N CYS A 410 -8.31 -13.60 -15.35
CA CYS A 410 -7.10 -13.07 -14.73
C CYS A 410 -5.85 -13.68 -15.36
N ARG A 411 -4.78 -12.89 -15.43
CA ARG A 411 -3.47 -13.36 -15.90
C ARG A 411 -2.32 -12.70 -15.13
N LYS A 412 -1.26 -13.45 -14.96
CA LYS A 412 0.02 -12.96 -14.50
C LYS A 412 1.01 -13.01 -15.66
N GLN A 413 1.57 -11.87 -16.02
CA GLN A 413 2.57 -11.76 -17.07
C GLN A 413 3.89 -11.26 -16.48
N ARG A 414 5.01 -11.74 -16.99
CA ARG A 414 6.34 -11.26 -16.67
C ARG A 414 7.22 -11.36 -17.92
N ASP A 415 7.97 -10.29 -18.19
CA ASP A 415 8.88 -10.20 -19.35
C ASP A 415 8.18 -10.59 -20.67
N GLY A 416 6.95 -10.10 -20.86
CA GLY A 416 6.11 -10.37 -22.03
C GLY A 416 5.50 -11.78 -22.10
N LYS A 417 5.76 -12.66 -21.11
CA LYS A 417 5.24 -14.03 -21.09
C LYS A 417 4.14 -14.18 -20.07
N THR A 418 3.06 -14.85 -20.45
CA THR A 418 2.01 -15.27 -19.52
C THR A 418 2.50 -16.44 -18.68
N LEU A 419 2.62 -16.22 -17.36
CA LEU A 419 3.07 -17.24 -16.42
C LEU A 419 1.91 -18.06 -15.87
N GLN A 420 0.76 -17.43 -15.63
CA GLN A 420 -0.44 -18.04 -15.06
C GLN A 420 -1.68 -17.38 -15.61
N GLN A 421 -2.76 -18.16 -15.72
CA GLN A 421 -4.10 -17.68 -16.02
C GLN A 421 -5.09 -18.36 -15.07
N TRP A 422 -6.11 -17.63 -14.63
CA TRP A 422 -7.17 -18.17 -13.78
C TRP A 422 -8.46 -17.39 -13.97
N GLN A 423 -9.54 -17.96 -13.48
CA GLN A 423 -10.83 -17.27 -13.41
C GLN A 423 -10.99 -16.69 -12.01
N GLY A 424 -11.50 -15.47 -11.92
CA GLY A 424 -11.68 -14.75 -10.66
C GLY A 424 -12.82 -13.74 -10.72
N GLY A 425 -13.06 -13.09 -9.59
CA GLY A 425 -14.17 -12.15 -9.44
C GLY A 425 -15.53 -12.83 -9.60
N TRP A 426 -16.45 -12.50 -8.72
CA TRP A 426 -17.80 -13.08 -8.69
C TRP A 426 -18.82 -11.98 -8.47
N GLN A 427 -19.97 -12.15 -9.10
CA GLN A 427 -21.03 -11.18 -9.01
C GLN A 427 -22.37 -11.86 -8.69
N SER A 428 -23.12 -11.24 -7.79
CA SER A 428 -24.47 -11.65 -7.42
C SER A 428 -25.34 -10.39 -7.33
N GLY A 429 -26.24 -10.20 -8.28
CA GLY A 429 -27.06 -8.99 -8.35
C GLY A 429 -26.19 -7.72 -8.39
N SER A 430 -26.36 -6.86 -7.38
CA SER A 430 -25.62 -5.60 -7.21
C SER A 430 -24.29 -5.74 -6.44
N ALA A 431 -23.90 -6.96 -6.05
CA ALA A 431 -22.66 -7.23 -5.36
C ALA A 431 -21.60 -7.79 -6.30
N PHE A 432 -20.39 -7.22 -6.26
CA PHE A 432 -19.19 -7.70 -6.97
C PHE A 432 -18.04 -7.85 -5.98
N ALA A 433 -17.38 -9.00 -6.01
CA ALA A 433 -16.27 -9.30 -5.13
C ALA A 433 -15.14 -10.04 -5.87
N SER A 434 -13.89 -9.79 -5.50
CA SER A 434 -12.71 -10.49 -6.04
C SER A 434 -11.58 -10.53 -5.02
N TYR A 435 -10.56 -11.35 -5.29
CA TYR A 435 -9.29 -11.24 -4.55
C TYR A 435 -8.42 -10.05 -5.03
N LEU A 436 -8.74 -9.50 -6.18
CA LEU A 436 -7.97 -8.43 -6.80
C LEU A 436 -8.15 -7.13 -6.03
N HIS A 437 -7.04 -6.55 -5.60
CA HIS A 437 -6.96 -5.19 -5.08
C HIS A 437 -6.64 -4.23 -6.21
N VAL A 438 -7.44 -3.18 -6.37
CA VAL A 438 -7.29 -2.22 -7.45
C VAL A 438 -7.11 -0.78 -6.97
N HIS A 439 -6.31 -0.03 -7.70
CA HIS A 439 -6.17 1.41 -7.49
C HIS A 439 -7.07 2.15 -8.48
N PHE A 440 -8.08 2.89 -8.01
CA PHE A 440 -9.08 3.52 -8.89
C PHE A 440 -8.49 4.61 -9.78
N ALA A 441 -7.40 5.25 -9.37
CA ALA A 441 -6.75 6.26 -10.19
C ALA A 441 -6.15 5.71 -11.50
N GLN A 442 -6.00 4.38 -11.64
CA GLN A 442 -5.55 3.80 -12.92
C GLN A 442 -6.45 4.20 -14.10
N ARG A 443 -7.74 4.39 -13.81
CA ARG A 443 -8.77 4.88 -14.71
C ARG A 443 -9.94 5.39 -13.87
N PRO A 444 -9.94 6.66 -13.46
CA PRO A 444 -10.97 7.20 -12.57
C PRO A 444 -12.40 6.99 -13.05
N THR A 445 -12.62 6.98 -14.37
CA THR A 445 -13.94 6.72 -14.97
C THR A 445 -14.49 5.33 -14.69
N MET A 446 -13.66 4.37 -14.22
CA MET A 446 -14.16 3.06 -13.76
C MET A 446 -15.17 3.20 -12.61
N LEU A 447 -15.03 4.23 -11.79
CA LEU A 447 -15.99 4.51 -10.73
C LEU A 447 -17.39 4.87 -11.26
N ASN A 448 -17.53 5.32 -12.51
CA ASN A 448 -18.83 5.59 -13.13
C ASN A 448 -19.76 4.38 -13.06
N HIS A 449 -19.23 3.18 -13.30
CA HIS A 449 -20.05 1.96 -13.25
C HIS A 449 -20.63 1.74 -11.85
N TRP A 450 -19.81 1.97 -10.82
CA TRP A 450 -20.24 1.80 -9.44
C TRP A 450 -21.20 2.90 -8.99
N LEU A 451 -20.93 4.16 -9.34
CA LEU A 451 -21.82 5.29 -9.04
C LEU A 451 -23.18 5.14 -9.73
N GLN A 452 -23.19 4.69 -10.99
CA GLN A 452 -24.44 4.41 -11.72
C GLN A 452 -25.21 3.25 -11.10
N ALA A 453 -24.54 2.18 -10.68
CA ALA A 453 -25.21 1.08 -9.99
C ALA A 453 -25.82 1.54 -8.66
N ALA A 454 -25.10 2.39 -7.91
CA ALA A 454 -25.58 2.97 -6.65
C ALA A 454 -26.83 3.85 -6.83
N ARG A 455 -26.89 4.62 -7.92
CA ARG A 455 -28.06 5.48 -8.23
C ARG A 455 -29.33 4.68 -8.53
N ARG A 456 -29.21 3.42 -8.96
CA ARG A 456 -30.36 2.52 -9.17
C ARG A 456 -30.97 2.00 -7.86
N ALA A 457 -30.26 2.15 -6.75
CA ALA A 457 -30.73 1.76 -5.41
C ALA A 457 -31.43 2.92 -4.67
N LEU A 458 -31.52 4.11 -5.27
CA LEU A 458 -32.30 5.25 -4.78
C LEU A 458 -33.79 5.08 -5.12
#